data_a7e458010efa133f1d2822f08bcb38db
#
_entry.id   a7e458010efa133f1d2822f08bcb38db
#
_cell.length_a   1.000
_cell.length_b   1.000
_cell.length_c   1.000
_cell.angle_alpha   90.00
_cell.angle_beta   90.00
_cell.angle_gamma   90.00
#
_symmetry.space_group_name_H-M   'P 1'
#
loop_
_entity.id
_entity.type
_entity.pdbx_description
1 polymer ?
#
loop_
_entity_poly.entity_id
_entity_poly.type
_entity_poly.pdbx_seq_one_letter_code
_entity_poly.pdbx_strand_id
1 'polypeptide(L)'
;MTVDAAAGSSDAQQASSGGSDYARLSRAVRQAGLLDLRTGNYAWRIAITVFLLAAGWAAFVLIGNSWWQLALAPFLAVMFTQLGFLGHDAGHRQICASRRRSYILGILMGNLAIGLSFGWWVAKHNRHHANPNTEDADPDVMMKALAMTPDQSGSSRGVSRAVYRYQAFLFFPMLLGEAFSVHVASIRALASRAGPYRLAEAVLLATHFAAYLTVVFLILSPAKAVLFILIQQGVFGLYLGASFAPNHKGMPILRKEDKHDFLRRQVLTSRNIRGGWFTDLALGGLNYQIEHHLFPSMPRPNLRRSQPLISEFCRQHEVPYCQASLFGSYAQALRYLHAVGTQSL
;
A
#
# COMPACT_ATOMS: atom_id res chain seq x y z
N MET A 1 54.47 27.16 -37.78
CA MET A 1 54.38 27.17 -36.32
C MET A 1 53.12 26.47 -35.92
N THR A 2 53.28 25.26 -35.52
CA THR A 2 52.25 24.33 -34.99
C THR A 2 52.05 24.66 -33.52
N VAL A 3 50.83 24.83 -33.06
CA VAL A 3 50.50 24.85 -31.65
C VAL A 3 49.35 23.84 -31.42
N ASP A 4 49.62 22.96 -30.46
CA ASP A 4 48.94 21.75 -30.05
C ASP A 4 47.45 21.89 -29.73
N ALA A 5 46.70 20.90 -30.23
CA ALA A 5 45.37 20.54 -29.74
C ALA A 5 45.51 19.32 -28.84
N ALA A 6 45.58 19.49 -27.52
CA ALA A 6 45.54 18.44 -26.55
C ALA A 6 44.95 18.93 -25.23
N ALA A 7 43.63 19.05 -25.17
CA ALA A 7 42.88 19.11 -23.89
C ALA A 7 41.41 18.82 -24.20
N GLY A 8 40.99 17.58 -24.12
CA GLY A 8 39.59 17.24 -24.39
C GLY A 8 39.27 15.75 -24.32
N SER A 9 40.00 14.93 -23.54
CA SER A 9 39.73 13.50 -23.50
C SER A 9 39.67 12.87 -22.09
N SER A 10 39.60 13.66 -21.02
CA SER A 10 39.54 13.12 -19.65
C SER A 10 38.14 12.98 -19.08
N ASP A 11 37.15 13.73 -19.57
CA ASP A 11 35.79 13.73 -19.01
C ASP A 11 34.85 12.65 -19.59
N ALA A 12 35.18 12.14 -20.78
CA ALA A 12 34.40 11.06 -21.40
C ALA A 12 34.74 9.64 -20.89
N GLN A 13 35.85 9.46 -20.21
CA GLN A 13 36.34 8.17 -19.77
C GLN A 13 35.96 7.80 -18.33
N GLN A 14 35.41 8.72 -17.53
CA GLN A 14 34.90 8.43 -16.19
C GLN A 14 33.46 7.92 -16.16
N ALA A 15 32.74 7.92 -17.28
CA ALA A 15 31.34 7.47 -17.37
C ALA A 15 31.16 5.94 -17.58
N SER A 16 32.22 5.14 -17.72
CA SER A 16 32.11 3.74 -18.16
C SER A 16 32.48 2.63 -17.15
N SER A 17 32.72 2.93 -15.87
CA SER A 17 33.11 1.90 -14.90
C SER A 17 32.19 1.67 -13.70
N GLY A 18 30.95 2.14 -13.70
CA GLY A 18 30.05 1.92 -12.59
C GLY A 18 28.61 1.77 -13.07
N GLY A 19 27.99 0.59 -12.88
CA GLY A 19 26.59 0.32 -13.20
C GLY A 19 25.63 1.43 -12.75
N SER A 20 24.35 1.37 -13.16
CA SER A 20 23.34 2.39 -12.88
C SER A 20 23.35 2.82 -11.41
N ASP A 21 22.88 4.06 -11.12
CA ASP A 21 22.76 4.57 -9.74
C ASP A 21 22.05 3.58 -8.83
N TYR A 22 20.97 2.96 -9.31
CA TYR A 22 20.27 1.91 -8.59
C TYR A 22 21.16 0.69 -8.29
N ALA A 23 22.01 0.28 -9.22
CA ALA A 23 22.91 -0.86 -8.99
C ALA A 23 23.96 -0.55 -7.90
N ARG A 24 24.44 0.72 -7.83
CA ARG A 24 25.35 1.18 -6.76
C ARG A 24 24.65 1.19 -5.41
N LEU A 25 23.46 1.78 -5.34
CA LEU A 25 22.64 1.79 -4.13
C LEU A 25 22.29 0.36 -3.67
N SER A 26 21.92 -0.52 -4.60
CA SER A 26 21.57 -1.91 -4.28
C SER A 26 22.74 -2.68 -3.69
N ARG A 27 23.96 -2.46 -4.17
CA ARG A 27 25.17 -3.05 -3.56
C ARG A 27 25.37 -2.56 -2.13
N ALA A 28 25.26 -1.26 -1.88
CA ALA A 28 25.40 -0.68 -0.54
C ALA A 28 24.36 -1.24 0.44
N VAL A 29 23.09 -1.32 0.02
CA VAL A 29 21.98 -1.87 0.83
C VAL A 29 22.22 -3.37 1.15
N ARG A 30 22.73 -4.16 0.19
CA ARG A 30 23.07 -5.58 0.40
C ARG A 30 24.26 -5.74 1.35
N GLN A 31 25.31 -4.96 1.17
CA GLN A 31 26.49 -5.00 2.05
C GLN A 31 26.15 -4.60 3.49
N ALA A 32 25.18 -3.73 3.68
CA ALA A 32 24.68 -3.38 5.01
C ALA A 32 23.73 -4.45 5.62
N GLY A 33 23.47 -5.59 4.96
CA GLY A 33 22.61 -6.67 5.44
C GLY A 33 21.13 -6.25 5.59
N LEU A 34 20.70 -5.19 4.87
CA LEU A 34 19.35 -4.64 5.01
C LEU A 34 18.28 -5.45 4.27
N LEU A 35 18.69 -6.37 3.38
CA LEU A 35 17.80 -7.30 2.70
C LEU A 35 17.65 -8.65 3.43
N ASP A 36 18.38 -8.84 4.53
CA ASP A 36 18.33 -10.08 5.29
C ASP A 36 17.00 -10.26 6.00
N LEU A 37 16.45 -11.47 5.92
CA LEU A 37 15.15 -11.79 6.53
C LEU A 37 15.17 -11.59 8.05
N ARG A 38 14.06 -11.14 8.59
CA ARG A 38 13.83 -10.93 10.03
C ARG A 38 12.74 -11.87 10.54
N THR A 39 12.96 -13.18 10.37
CA THR A 39 11.96 -14.22 10.65
C THR A 39 11.43 -14.18 12.08
N GLY A 40 12.27 -13.99 13.09
CA GLY A 40 11.84 -13.87 14.49
C GLY A 40 10.93 -12.68 14.74
N ASN A 41 11.20 -11.51 14.10
CA ASN A 41 10.34 -10.35 14.21
C ASN A 41 8.96 -10.61 13.58
N TYR A 42 8.92 -11.27 12.42
CA TYR A 42 7.67 -11.63 11.78
C TYR A 42 6.89 -12.70 12.53
N ALA A 43 7.54 -13.71 13.07
CA ALA A 43 6.91 -14.72 13.92
C ALA A 43 6.19 -14.07 15.11
N TRP A 44 6.85 -13.15 15.80
CA TRP A 44 6.26 -12.37 16.90
C TRP A 44 5.07 -11.52 16.43
N ARG A 45 5.22 -10.76 15.34
CA ARG A 45 4.15 -9.90 14.79
C ARG A 45 2.93 -10.71 14.39
N ILE A 46 3.12 -11.83 13.71
CA ILE A 46 2.03 -12.75 13.33
C ILE A 46 1.36 -13.30 14.58
N ALA A 47 2.14 -13.81 15.53
CA ALA A 47 1.61 -14.39 16.76
C ALA A 47 0.75 -13.40 17.56
N ILE A 48 1.26 -12.17 17.79
CA ILE A 48 0.50 -11.16 18.54
C ILE A 48 -0.74 -10.68 17.78
N THR A 49 -0.65 -10.50 16.47
CA THR A 49 -1.81 -10.04 15.68
C THR A 49 -2.90 -11.11 15.63
N VAL A 50 -2.53 -12.37 15.42
CA VAL A 50 -3.48 -13.50 15.43
C VAL A 50 -4.08 -13.69 16.82
N PHE A 51 -3.27 -13.60 17.88
CA PHE A 51 -3.74 -13.66 19.27
C PHE A 51 -4.77 -12.55 19.57
N LEU A 52 -4.47 -11.30 19.23
CA LEU A 52 -5.37 -10.17 19.45
C LEU A 52 -6.66 -10.29 18.62
N LEU A 53 -6.56 -10.78 17.38
CA LEU A 53 -7.74 -11.06 16.56
C LEU A 53 -8.62 -12.15 17.20
N ALA A 54 -8.01 -13.26 17.64
CA ALA A 54 -8.73 -14.36 18.31
C ALA A 54 -9.36 -13.88 19.63
N ALA A 55 -8.63 -13.10 20.42
CA ALA A 55 -9.15 -12.49 21.64
C ALA A 55 -10.32 -11.53 21.36
N GLY A 56 -10.25 -10.74 20.28
CA GLY A 56 -11.35 -9.89 19.83
C GLY A 56 -12.59 -10.69 19.44
N TRP A 57 -12.44 -11.79 18.68
CA TRP A 57 -13.58 -12.66 18.37
C TRP A 57 -14.11 -13.42 19.58
N ALA A 58 -13.25 -13.84 20.51
CA ALA A 58 -13.68 -14.42 21.79
C ALA A 58 -14.49 -13.39 22.61
N ALA A 59 -14.01 -12.16 22.71
CA ALA A 59 -14.75 -11.08 23.34
C ALA A 59 -16.10 -10.82 22.66
N PHE A 60 -16.14 -10.87 21.30
CA PHE A 60 -17.39 -10.75 20.54
C PHE A 60 -18.43 -11.80 20.97
N VAL A 61 -18.01 -13.06 21.11
CA VAL A 61 -18.90 -14.15 21.55
C VAL A 61 -19.34 -13.95 23.01
N LEU A 62 -18.41 -13.58 23.90
CA LEU A 62 -18.68 -13.42 25.34
C LEU A 62 -19.57 -12.19 25.65
N ILE A 63 -19.43 -11.10 24.93
CA ILE A 63 -20.27 -9.90 25.06
C ILE A 63 -21.70 -10.19 24.58
N GLY A 64 -21.88 -11.09 23.63
CA GLY A 64 -23.20 -11.52 23.13
C GLY A 64 -23.97 -10.38 22.43
N ASN A 65 -25.30 -10.41 22.48
CA ASN A 65 -26.17 -9.45 21.80
C ASN A 65 -26.27 -8.09 22.53
N SER A 66 -25.15 -7.40 22.66
CA SER A 66 -25.00 -6.14 23.36
C SER A 66 -24.63 -4.98 22.42
N TRP A 67 -24.96 -3.74 22.78
CA TRP A 67 -24.50 -2.54 22.08
C TRP A 67 -22.99 -2.28 22.24
N TRP A 68 -22.34 -2.88 23.26
CA TRP A 68 -20.87 -2.83 23.43
C TRP A 68 -20.10 -3.43 22.24
N GLN A 69 -20.76 -4.24 21.41
CA GLN A 69 -20.19 -4.74 20.17
C GLN A 69 -19.78 -3.62 19.19
N LEU A 70 -20.50 -2.49 19.22
CA LEU A 70 -20.15 -1.34 18.36
C LEU A 70 -18.83 -0.69 18.77
N ALA A 71 -18.42 -0.81 20.05
CA ALA A 71 -17.11 -0.40 20.52
C ALA A 71 -16.00 -1.42 20.16
N LEU A 72 -16.35 -2.71 20.05
CA LEU A 72 -15.42 -3.76 19.62
C LEU A 72 -15.17 -3.76 18.10
N ALA A 73 -16.12 -3.27 17.30
CA ALA A 73 -16.02 -3.25 15.85
C ALA A 73 -14.77 -2.51 15.33
N PRO A 74 -14.41 -1.30 15.80
CA PRO A 74 -13.16 -0.61 15.43
C PRO A 74 -11.90 -1.40 15.80
N PHE A 75 -11.87 -2.09 16.94
CA PHE A 75 -10.74 -2.92 17.33
C PHE A 75 -10.50 -4.06 16.33
N LEU A 76 -11.56 -4.78 15.94
CA LEU A 76 -11.47 -5.84 14.94
C LEU A 76 -11.07 -5.28 13.55
N ALA A 77 -11.53 -4.09 13.19
CA ALA A 77 -11.11 -3.39 11.98
C ALA A 77 -9.60 -3.08 11.97
N VAL A 78 -9.07 -2.64 13.12
CA VAL A 78 -7.62 -2.42 13.29
C VAL A 78 -6.86 -3.74 13.12
N MET A 79 -7.34 -4.84 13.71
CA MET A 79 -6.71 -6.16 13.56
C MET A 79 -6.75 -6.66 12.12
N PHE A 80 -7.84 -6.41 11.39
CA PHE A 80 -7.93 -6.71 9.95
C PHE A 80 -6.88 -5.95 9.15
N THR A 81 -6.69 -4.65 9.44
CA THR A 81 -5.67 -3.84 8.76
C THR A 81 -4.26 -4.31 9.09
N GLN A 82 -3.97 -4.69 10.35
CA GLN A 82 -2.65 -5.23 10.73
C GLN A 82 -2.36 -6.56 10.01
N LEU A 83 -3.37 -7.42 9.82
CA LEU A 83 -3.24 -8.62 8.97
C LEU A 83 -3.06 -8.26 7.49
N GLY A 84 -3.72 -7.21 7.01
CA GLY A 84 -3.51 -6.66 5.68
C GLY A 84 -2.05 -6.26 5.45
N PHE A 85 -1.42 -5.59 6.41
CA PHE A 85 0.01 -5.26 6.35
C PHE A 85 0.91 -6.48 6.36
N LEU A 86 0.60 -7.51 7.15
CA LEU A 86 1.35 -8.76 7.12
C LEU A 86 1.16 -9.52 5.80
N GLY A 87 -0.05 -9.48 5.23
CA GLY A 87 -0.34 -10.00 3.89
C GLY A 87 0.46 -9.26 2.81
N HIS A 88 0.55 -7.93 2.91
CA HIS A 88 1.40 -7.09 2.06
C HIS A 88 2.87 -7.54 2.10
N ASP A 89 3.42 -7.71 3.30
CA ASP A 89 4.80 -8.16 3.49
C ASP A 89 5.02 -9.58 2.94
N ALA A 90 4.02 -10.46 3.07
CA ALA A 90 4.04 -11.79 2.45
C ALA A 90 4.07 -11.70 0.91
N GLY A 91 3.30 -10.78 0.32
CA GLY A 91 3.28 -10.52 -1.12
C GLY A 91 4.65 -10.12 -1.68
N HIS A 92 5.39 -9.34 -0.92
CA HIS A 92 6.76 -8.93 -1.24
C HIS A 92 7.85 -9.89 -0.79
N ARG A 93 7.50 -11.05 -0.24
CA ARG A 93 8.44 -12.09 0.28
C ARG A 93 9.37 -11.56 1.38
N GLN A 94 8.93 -10.61 2.15
CA GLN A 94 9.68 -10.06 3.28
C GLN A 94 9.71 -11.02 4.49
N ILE A 95 8.72 -11.95 4.58
CA ILE A 95 8.57 -12.90 5.70
C ILE A 95 9.36 -14.17 5.45
N CYS A 96 9.26 -14.74 4.25
CA CYS A 96 9.87 -16.01 3.88
C CYS A 96 10.59 -15.89 2.53
N ALA A 97 11.75 -16.54 2.39
CA ALA A 97 12.47 -16.65 1.12
C ALA A 97 11.67 -17.48 0.08
N SER A 98 10.96 -18.51 0.54
CA SER A 98 10.17 -19.40 -0.31
C SER A 98 8.94 -18.72 -0.86
N ARG A 99 8.81 -18.65 -2.19
CA ARG A 99 7.63 -18.12 -2.90
C ARG A 99 6.34 -18.84 -2.47
N ARG A 100 6.40 -20.18 -2.35
CA ARG A 100 5.23 -20.99 -1.95
C ARG A 100 4.78 -20.69 -0.52
N ARG A 101 5.72 -20.61 0.44
CA ARG A 101 5.40 -20.29 1.84
C ARG A 101 4.84 -18.88 1.98
N SER A 102 5.44 -17.90 1.30
CA SER A 102 4.92 -16.51 1.27
C SER A 102 3.51 -16.46 0.69
N TYR A 103 3.23 -17.22 -0.38
CA TYR A 103 1.89 -17.27 -0.96
C TYR A 103 0.87 -17.90 -0.01
N ILE A 104 1.21 -19.02 0.65
CA ILE A 104 0.34 -19.67 1.65
C ILE A 104 0.02 -18.70 2.79
N LEU A 105 1.01 -18.02 3.35
CA LEU A 105 0.78 -17.00 4.37
C LEU A 105 -0.13 -15.88 3.84
N GLY A 106 0.11 -15.42 2.62
CA GLY A 106 -0.69 -14.38 2.00
C GLY A 106 -2.16 -14.76 1.82
N ILE A 107 -2.49 -15.97 1.36
CA ILE A 107 -3.90 -16.42 1.21
C ILE A 107 -4.56 -16.66 2.56
N LEU A 108 -3.82 -17.08 3.58
CA LEU A 108 -4.38 -17.22 4.93
C LEU A 108 -4.70 -15.85 5.53
N MET A 109 -3.81 -14.86 5.39
CA MET A 109 -4.02 -13.51 5.90
C MET A 109 -5.03 -12.73 5.06
N GLY A 110 -4.93 -12.80 3.73
CA GLY A 110 -5.81 -12.08 2.80
C GLY A 110 -7.17 -12.76 2.67
N ASN A 111 -7.22 -13.96 2.07
CA ASN A 111 -8.50 -14.59 1.74
C ASN A 111 -9.26 -15.05 2.96
N LEU A 112 -8.62 -15.79 3.89
CA LEU A 112 -9.30 -16.36 5.04
C LEU A 112 -9.53 -15.35 6.16
N ALA A 113 -8.53 -14.56 6.53
CA ALA A 113 -8.64 -13.73 7.72
C ALA A 113 -9.34 -12.38 7.49
N ILE A 114 -9.18 -11.75 6.32
CA ILE A 114 -9.72 -10.40 6.07
C ILE A 114 -10.62 -10.30 4.81
N GLY A 115 -10.89 -11.40 4.12
CA GLY A 115 -11.82 -11.42 2.98
C GLY A 115 -11.31 -10.73 1.70
N LEU A 116 -9.99 -10.69 1.47
CA LEU A 116 -9.37 -10.06 0.32
C LEU A 116 -8.60 -11.09 -0.52
N SER A 117 -8.87 -11.19 -1.84
CA SER A 117 -8.11 -12.08 -2.74
C SER A 117 -6.66 -11.64 -2.82
N PHE A 118 -5.79 -12.45 -2.25
CA PHE A 118 -4.36 -12.20 -2.22
C PHE A 118 -3.74 -12.18 -3.62
N GLY A 119 -4.11 -13.12 -4.47
CA GLY A 119 -3.58 -13.18 -5.84
C GLY A 119 -4.00 -11.99 -6.71
N TRP A 120 -5.25 -11.51 -6.57
CA TRP A 120 -5.70 -10.28 -7.22
C TRP A 120 -4.91 -9.08 -6.71
N TRP A 121 -4.77 -8.96 -5.39
CA TRP A 121 -4.07 -7.84 -4.78
C TRP A 121 -2.60 -7.82 -5.20
N VAL A 122 -1.87 -8.95 -5.13
CA VAL A 122 -0.47 -9.05 -5.57
C VAL A 122 -0.30 -8.63 -7.02
N ALA A 123 -1.20 -9.07 -7.91
CA ALA A 123 -1.12 -8.71 -9.32
C ALA A 123 -1.35 -7.22 -9.58
N LYS A 124 -2.31 -6.60 -8.85
CA LYS A 124 -2.55 -5.16 -8.90
C LYS A 124 -1.35 -4.38 -8.34
N HIS A 125 -0.87 -4.78 -7.18
CA HIS A 125 0.18 -4.10 -6.44
C HIS A 125 1.55 -4.19 -7.14
N ASN A 126 1.88 -5.32 -7.75
CA ASN A 126 3.09 -5.44 -8.57
C ASN A 126 3.08 -4.51 -9.79
N ARG A 127 1.91 -4.27 -10.41
CA ARG A 127 1.79 -3.29 -11.50
C ARG A 127 2.01 -1.86 -10.99
N HIS A 128 1.49 -1.54 -9.79
CA HIS A 128 1.75 -0.27 -9.13
C HIS A 128 3.25 -0.09 -8.87
N HIS A 129 3.95 -1.07 -8.26
CA HIS A 129 5.39 -1.00 -8.03
C HIS A 129 6.23 -0.88 -9.31
N ALA A 130 5.79 -1.49 -10.39
CA ALA A 130 6.47 -1.35 -11.68
C ALA A 130 6.37 0.06 -12.26
N ASN A 131 5.25 0.74 -12.03
CA ASN A 131 4.94 2.03 -12.64
C ASN A 131 4.19 2.97 -11.66
N PRO A 132 4.76 3.29 -10.47
CA PRO A 132 4.03 4.09 -9.50
C PRO A 132 3.72 5.48 -10.06
N ASN A 133 2.52 5.95 -9.80
CA ASN A 133 2.01 7.24 -10.29
C ASN A 133 2.21 7.47 -11.79
N THR A 134 2.20 6.40 -12.61
CA THR A 134 2.32 6.55 -14.07
C THR A 134 0.95 6.45 -14.73
N GLU A 135 0.61 7.43 -15.54
CA GLU A 135 -0.63 7.50 -16.30
C GLU A 135 -0.75 6.27 -17.22
N ASP A 136 -1.96 5.71 -17.36
CA ASP A 136 -2.28 4.50 -18.14
C ASP A 136 -1.54 3.21 -17.76
N ALA A 137 -0.71 3.23 -16.73
CA ALA A 137 0.06 2.06 -16.28
C ALA A 137 -0.21 1.69 -14.82
N ASP A 138 -0.33 2.69 -13.93
CA ASP A 138 -0.61 2.48 -12.51
C ASP A 138 -2.11 2.25 -12.27
N PRO A 139 -2.51 1.07 -11.73
CA PRO A 139 -3.92 0.82 -11.40
C PRO A 139 -4.51 1.81 -10.39
N ASP A 140 -3.67 2.46 -9.57
CA ASP A 140 -4.11 3.40 -8.55
C ASP A 140 -4.32 4.83 -9.10
N VAL A 141 -3.74 5.14 -10.26
CA VAL A 141 -4.04 6.34 -11.06
C VAL A 141 -5.26 6.11 -11.97
N MET A 142 -5.46 4.88 -12.44
CA MET A 142 -6.55 4.51 -13.34
C MET A 142 -7.89 4.26 -12.64
N MET A 143 -7.95 4.38 -11.32
CA MET A 143 -9.20 4.16 -10.56
C MET A 143 -10.26 5.21 -10.92
N LYS A 144 -11.52 4.75 -11.08
CA LYS A 144 -12.63 5.64 -11.44
C LYS A 144 -13.27 6.38 -10.26
N ALA A 145 -12.86 6.07 -9.03
CA ALA A 145 -13.43 6.69 -7.83
C ALA A 145 -12.92 8.12 -7.62
N LEU A 146 -11.69 8.41 -8.05
CA LEU A 146 -11.04 9.71 -7.95
C LEU A 146 -10.43 10.08 -9.30
N ALA A 147 -10.46 11.34 -9.68
CA ALA A 147 -9.65 11.87 -10.77
C ALA A 147 -8.25 12.17 -10.23
N MET A 148 -7.25 11.58 -10.85
CA MET A 148 -5.84 11.78 -10.51
C MET A 148 -5.14 12.73 -11.50
N THR A 149 -5.77 13.04 -12.65
CA THR A 149 -5.26 13.98 -13.64
C THR A 149 -6.34 14.98 -14.06
N PRO A 150 -5.97 16.18 -14.55
CA PRO A 150 -6.92 17.14 -15.09
C PRO A 150 -7.76 16.57 -16.24
N ASP A 151 -7.17 15.73 -17.09
CA ASP A 151 -7.85 15.11 -18.22
C ASP A 151 -8.96 14.15 -17.76
N GLN A 152 -8.73 13.37 -16.70
CA GLN A 152 -9.76 12.52 -16.10
C GLN A 152 -10.91 13.35 -15.53
N SER A 153 -10.61 14.48 -14.87
CA SER A 153 -11.64 15.38 -14.36
C SER A 153 -12.38 16.08 -15.49
N GLY A 154 -11.68 16.61 -16.50
CA GLY A 154 -12.23 17.37 -17.62
C GLY A 154 -13.13 16.53 -18.54
N SER A 155 -12.78 15.27 -18.77
CA SER A 155 -13.57 14.34 -19.58
C SER A 155 -14.80 13.77 -18.87
N SER A 156 -14.93 13.99 -17.54
CA SER A 156 -16.03 13.46 -16.74
C SER A 156 -17.36 14.16 -16.96
N ARG A 157 -18.49 13.44 -16.79
CA ARG A 157 -19.86 13.95 -16.95
C ARG A 157 -20.76 13.45 -15.82
N GLY A 158 -21.88 14.15 -15.62
CA GLY A 158 -22.92 13.75 -14.67
C GLY A 158 -22.40 13.61 -13.24
N VAL A 159 -22.75 12.51 -12.59
CA VAL A 159 -22.39 12.24 -11.18
C VAL A 159 -20.87 12.21 -10.98
N SER A 160 -20.12 11.62 -11.90
CA SER A 160 -18.65 11.54 -11.79
C SER A 160 -18.02 12.94 -11.75
N ARG A 161 -18.53 13.89 -12.56
CA ARG A 161 -18.04 15.28 -12.54
C ARG A 161 -18.30 15.95 -11.19
N ALA A 162 -19.47 15.73 -10.59
CA ALA A 162 -19.78 16.26 -9.27
C ALA A 162 -18.88 15.64 -8.19
N VAL A 163 -18.68 14.32 -8.21
CA VAL A 163 -17.79 13.61 -7.28
C VAL A 163 -16.37 14.15 -7.40
N TYR A 164 -15.82 14.27 -8.61
CA TYR A 164 -14.43 14.75 -8.82
C TYR A 164 -14.27 16.20 -8.38
N ARG A 165 -15.25 17.06 -8.66
CA ARG A 165 -15.23 18.46 -8.20
C ARG A 165 -15.09 18.59 -6.69
N TYR A 166 -15.71 17.68 -5.93
CA TYR A 166 -15.70 17.69 -4.47
C TYR A 166 -14.83 16.58 -3.87
N GLN A 167 -14.00 15.89 -4.66
CA GLN A 167 -13.25 14.70 -4.23
C GLN A 167 -12.32 14.93 -3.03
N ALA A 168 -11.78 16.13 -2.85
CA ALA A 168 -10.96 16.46 -1.69
C ALA A 168 -11.77 16.38 -0.37
N PHE A 169 -13.03 16.82 -0.39
CA PHE A 169 -13.94 16.75 0.77
C PHE A 169 -14.53 15.34 0.96
N LEU A 170 -14.77 14.65 -0.15
CA LEU A 170 -15.33 13.30 -0.16
C LEU A 170 -14.29 12.22 0.11
N PHE A 171 -12.99 12.55 0.12
CA PHE A 171 -11.92 11.60 0.20
C PHE A 171 -12.06 10.63 1.39
N PHE A 172 -12.12 11.15 2.62
CA PHE A 172 -12.28 10.30 3.81
C PHE A 172 -13.64 9.60 3.89
N PRO A 173 -14.80 10.24 3.59
CA PRO A 173 -16.05 9.54 3.45
C PRO A 173 -16.02 8.37 2.45
N MET A 174 -15.36 8.51 1.30
CA MET A 174 -15.25 7.44 0.31
C MET A 174 -14.40 6.27 0.83
N LEU A 175 -13.39 6.52 1.65
CA LEU A 175 -12.60 5.46 2.26
C LEU A 175 -13.40 4.54 3.20
N LEU A 176 -14.53 5.00 3.77
CA LEU A 176 -15.44 4.12 4.51
C LEU A 176 -16.03 3.01 3.64
N GLY A 177 -16.11 3.22 2.32
CA GLY A 177 -16.55 2.23 1.34
C GLY A 177 -15.43 1.33 0.79
N GLU A 178 -14.16 1.61 1.11
CA GLU A 178 -13.01 0.93 0.48
C GLU A 178 -12.98 -0.57 0.78
N ALA A 179 -13.31 -1.01 2.00
CA ALA A 179 -13.37 -2.43 2.33
C ALA A 179 -14.38 -3.18 1.45
N PHE A 180 -15.57 -2.60 1.23
CA PHE A 180 -16.57 -3.21 0.33
C PHE A 180 -16.07 -3.21 -1.13
N SER A 181 -15.39 -2.16 -1.56
CA SER A 181 -14.79 -2.06 -2.89
C SER A 181 -13.78 -3.19 -3.14
N VAL A 182 -12.85 -3.43 -2.22
CA VAL A 182 -11.85 -4.49 -2.35
C VAL A 182 -12.45 -5.89 -2.24
N HIS A 183 -13.51 -6.09 -1.44
CA HIS A 183 -14.24 -7.36 -1.40
C HIS A 183 -14.91 -7.66 -2.74
N VAL A 184 -15.63 -6.70 -3.32
CA VAL A 184 -16.24 -6.84 -4.65
C VAL A 184 -15.19 -7.09 -5.72
N ALA A 185 -14.07 -6.36 -5.70
CA ALA A 185 -12.97 -6.56 -6.64
C ALA A 185 -12.36 -7.96 -6.50
N SER A 186 -12.20 -8.46 -5.27
CA SER A 186 -11.70 -9.81 -4.98
C SER A 186 -12.61 -10.90 -5.57
N ILE A 187 -13.92 -10.80 -5.35
CA ILE A 187 -14.91 -11.75 -5.89
C ILE A 187 -14.90 -11.72 -7.43
N ARG A 188 -14.94 -10.52 -8.03
CA ARG A 188 -14.89 -10.35 -9.50
C ARG A 188 -13.62 -10.94 -10.10
N ALA A 189 -12.48 -10.70 -9.46
CA ALA A 189 -11.20 -11.23 -9.95
C ALA A 189 -11.16 -12.76 -9.90
N LEU A 190 -11.68 -13.39 -8.86
CA LEU A 190 -11.76 -14.84 -8.76
C LEU A 190 -12.75 -15.44 -9.78
N ALA A 191 -13.82 -14.72 -10.12
CA ALA A 191 -14.75 -15.15 -11.16
C ALA A 191 -14.13 -15.10 -12.57
N SER A 192 -13.27 -14.10 -12.85
CA SER A 192 -12.73 -13.81 -14.18
C SER A 192 -11.33 -14.36 -14.46
N ARG A 193 -10.55 -14.74 -13.45
CA ARG A 193 -9.14 -15.15 -13.60
C ARG A 193 -8.96 -16.66 -13.56
N ALA A 194 -8.06 -17.18 -14.40
CA ALA A 194 -7.45 -18.49 -14.24
C ALA A 194 -6.15 -18.37 -13.44
N GLY A 195 -5.82 -19.37 -12.63
CA GLY A 195 -4.55 -19.39 -11.86
C GLY A 195 -4.41 -20.66 -11.02
N PRO A 196 -3.18 -21.05 -10.68
CA PRO A 196 -2.90 -22.33 -10.02
C PRO A 196 -3.53 -22.46 -8.63
N TYR A 197 -3.79 -21.34 -7.95
CA TYR A 197 -4.33 -21.33 -6.59
C TYR A 197 -5.76 -20.77 -6.51
N ARG A 198 -6.42 -20.54 -7.67
CA ARG A 198 -7.74 -19.92 -7.74
C ARG A 198 -8.79 -20.65 -6.89
N LEU A 199 -8.83 -21.99 -6.94
CA LEU A 199 -9.79 -22.76 -6.15
C LEU A 199 -9.53 -22.58 -4.65
N ALA A 200 -8.27 -22.67 -4.19
CA ALA A 200 -7.93 -22.46 -2.78
C ALA A 200 -8.30 -21.04 -2.33
N GLU A 201 -7.99 -20.02 -3.13
CA GLU A 201 -8.39 -18.64 -2.84
C GLU A 201 -9.91 -18.48 -2.76
N ALA A 202 -10.66 -19.07 -3.69
CA ALA A 202 -12.11 -18.99 -3.71
C ALA A 202 -12.74 -19.69 -2.50
N VAL A 203 -12.25 -20.87 -2.13
CA VAL A 203 -12.70 -21.60 -0.96
C VAL A 203 -12.42 -20.82 0.32
N LEU A 204 -11.21 -20.32 0.51
CA LEU A 204 -10.84 -19.53 1.69
C LEU A 204 -11.64 -18.22 1.78
N LEU A 205 -11.87 -17.54 0.66
CA LEU A 205 -12.67 -16.33 0.61
C LEU A 205 -14.15 -16.60 0.96
N ALA A 206 -14.72 -17.67 0.39
CA ALA A 206 -16.09 -18.11 0.71
C ALA A 206 -16.21 -18.51 2.19
N THR A 207 -15.21 -19.20 2.73
CA THR A 207 -15.14 -19.57 4.16
C THR A 207 -15.11 -18.32 5.03
N HIS A 208 -14.32 -17.30 4.67
CA HIS A 208 -14.30 -16.03 5.40
C HIS A 208 -15.69 -15.41 5.49
N PHE A 209 -16.35 -15.17 4.35
CA PHE A 209 -17.66 -14.53 4.34
C PHE A 209 -18.72 -15.38 5.05
N ALA A 210 -18.72 -16.70 4.84
CA ALA A 210 -19.64 -17.59 5.52
C ALA A 210 -19.44 -17.56 7.03
N ALA A 211 -18.21 -17.71 7.52
CA ALA A 211 -17.90 -17.71 8.95
C ALA A 211 -18.18 -16.33 9.58
N TYR A 212 -17.75 -15.25 8.95
CA TYR A 212 -17.97 -13.88 9.43
C TYR A 212 -19.46 -13.58 9.57
N LEU A 213 -20.24 -13.75 8.52
CA LEU A 213 -21.67 -13.49 8.53
C LEU A 213 -22.42 -14.41 9.50
N THR A 214 -22.09 -15.70 9.50
CA THR A 214 -22.70 -16.67 10.43
C THR A 214 -22.47 -16.26 11.89
N VAL A 215 -21.24 -15.97 12.29
CA VAL A 215 -20.94 -15.58 13.67
C VAL A 215 -21.64 -14.28 14.04
N VAL A 216 -21.61 -13.28 13.15
CA VAL A 216 -22.25 -11.98 13.42
C VAL A 216 -23.76 -12.12 13.57
N PHE A 217 -24.46 -12.81 12.65
CA PHE A 217 -25.92 -12.93 12.69
C PHE A 217 -26.44 -13.97 13.68
N LEU A 218 -25.63 -14.94 14.11
CA LEU A 218 -26.01 -15.85 15.20
C LEU A 218 -25.98 -15.17 16.58
N ILE A 219 -25.08 -14.20 16.77
CA ILE A 219 -24.88 -13.55 18.07
C ILE A 219 -25.68 -12.26 18.19
N LEU A 220 -25.77 -11.47 17.12
CA LEU A 220 -26.39 -10.16 17.15
C LEU A 220 -27.80 -10.18 16.55
N SER A 221 -28.70 -9.39 17.13
CA SER A 221 -29.96 -9.06 16.47
C SER A 221 -29.70 -8.33 15.15
N PRO A 222 -30.58 -8.45 14.13
CA PRO A 222 -30.32 -7.95 12.78
C PRO A 222 -29.86 -6.50 12.72
N ALA A 223 -30.49 -5.62 13.49
CA ALA A 223 -30.10 -4.19 13.51
C ALA A 223 -28.68 -3.97 14.05
N LYS A 224 -28.31 -4.65 15.15
CA LYS A 224 -26.95 -4.59 15.71
C LYS A 224 -25.94 -5.22 14.76
N ALA A 225 -26.27 -6.35 14.10
CA ALA A 225 -25.41 -7.01 13.12
C ALA A 225 -25.08 -6.07 11.96
N VAL A 226 -26.08 -5.42 11.38
CA VAL A 226 -25.88 -4.45 10.27
C VAL A 226 -25.00 -3.29 10.73
N LEU A 227 -25.28 -2.69 11.88
CA LEU A 227 -24.47 -1.58 12.39
C LEU A 227 -23.04 -2.00 12.71
N PHE A 228 -22.84 -3.20 13.30
CA PHE A 228 -21.53 -3.76 13.54
C PHE A 228 -20.73 -3.92 12.25
N ILE A 229 -21.33 -4.54 11.22
CA ILE A 229 -20.69 -4.72 9.91
C ILE A 229 -20.33 -3.37 9.29
N LEU A 230 -21.25 -2.40 9.30
CA LEU A 230 -21.00 -1.07 8.72
C LEU A 230 -19.85 -0.36 9.44
N ILE A 231 -19.81 -0.41 10.77
CA ILE A 231 -18.72 0.22 11.55
C ILE A 231 -17.41 -0.52 11.33
N GLN A 232 -17.40 -1.85 11.45
CA GLN A 232 -16.18 -2.65 11.33
C GLN A 232 -15.58 -2.54 9.93
N GLN A 233 -16.39 -2.69 8.88
CA GLN A 233 -15.92 -2.57 7.50
C GLN A 233 -15.62 -1.12 7.11
N GLY A 234 -16.38 -0.16 7.60
CA GLY A 234 -16.11 1.26 7.37
C GLY A 234 -14.78 1.68 7.98
N VAL A 235 -14.49 1.32 9.23
CA VAL A 235 -13.21 1.62 9.89
C VAL A 235 -12.06 0.85 9.24
N PHE A 236 -12.28 -0.41 8.82
CA PHE A 236 -11.28 -1.18 8.09
C PHE A 236 -10.91 -0.51 6.75
N GLY A 237 -11.91 -0.13 5.95
CA GLY A 237 -11.69 0.57 4.69
C GLY A 237 -11.00 1.92 4.88
N LEU A 238 -11.46 2.71 5.84
CA LEU A 238 -10.86 3.99 6.20
C LEU A 238 -9.38 3.83 6.59
N TYR A 239 -9.08 2.90 7.48
CA TYR A 239 -7.71 2.68 7.95
C TYR A 239 -6.81 2.15 6.83
N LEU A 240 -7.30 1.17 6.06
CA LEU A 240 -6.56 0.61 4.93
C LEU A 240 -6.21 1.71 3.91
N GLY A 241 -7.20 2.44 3.41
CA GLY A 241 -7.00 3.49 2.40
C GLY A 241 -6.19 4.66 2.93
N ALA A 242 -6.39 5.05 4.20
CA ALA A 242 -5.62 6.09 4.85
C ALA A 242 -4.13 5.70 5.05
N SER A 243 -3.78 4.43 5.11
CA SER A 243 -2.39 4.01 5.26
C SER A 243 -1.57 4.13 3.97
N PHE A 244 -2.20 4.03 2.80
CA PHE A 244 -1.52 4.06 1.49
C PHE A 244 -1.59 5.42 0.80
N ALA A 245 -2.72 6.12 0.94
CA ALA A 245 -2.99 7.33 0.19
C ALA A 245 -1.97 8.47 0.37
N PRO A 246 -1.48 8.80 1.59
CA PRO A 246 -0.61 9.96 1.79
C PRO A 246 0.77 9.80 1.18
N ASN A 247 1.16 8.59 0.78
CA ASN A 247 2.49 8.29 0.27
C ASN A 247 2.65 8.60 -1.21
N HIS A 248 1.56 8.57 -1.99
CA HIS A 248 1.57 8.76 -3.44
C HIS A 248 0.69 9.92 -3.90
N LYS A 249 -0.45 10.18 -3.24
CA LYS A 249 -1.36 11.26 -3.66
C LYS A 249 -0.73 12.63 -3.42
N GLY A 250 -0.74 13.46 -4.49
CA GLY A 250 -0.05 14.76 -4.48
C GLY A 250 1.46 14.67 -4.75
N MET A 251 1.97 13.49 -5.10
CA MET A 251 3.28 13.33 -5.75
C MET A 251 3.12 13.44 -7.27
N PRO A 252 4.21 13.71 -8.02
CA PRO A 252 4.15 13.81 -9.48
C PRO A 252 3.46 12.62 -10.13
N ILE A 253 2.61 12.91 -11.10
CA ILE A 253 2.06 11.90 -12.02
C ILE A 253 2.94 11.92 -13.27
N LEU A 254 3.53 10.76 -13.59
CA LEU A 254 4.41 10.60 -14.73
C LEU A 254 3.59 10.23 -15.97
N ARG A 255 4.02 10.72 -17.13
CA ARG A 255 3.53 10.28 -18.44
C ARG A 255 4.38 9.13 -18.97
N LYS A 256 3.86 8.39 -19.94
CA LYS A 256 4.57 7.27 -20.57
C LYS A 256 5.88 7.71 -21.25
N GLU A 257 5.92 8.95 -21.72
CA GLU A 257 7.05 9.57 -22.40
C GLU A 257 8.16 10.04 -21.46
N ASP A 258 7.86 10.15 -20.14
CA ASP A 258 8.81 10.58 -19.13
C ASP A 258 9.87 9.50 -18.91
N LYS A 259 11.07 9.73 -19.44
CA LYS A 259 12.21 8.80 -19.40
C LYS A 259 12.96 8.89 -18.09
N HIS A 260 12.35 8.45 -17.01
CA HIS A 260 13.05 8.27 -15.73
C HIS A 260 13.62 6.85 -15.62
N ASP A 261 14.84 6.74 -15.12
CA ASP A 261 15.38 5.45 -14.68
C ASP A 261 14.59 4.90 -13.48
N PHE A 262 14.81 3.62 -13.13
CA PHE A 262 14.09 2.96 -12.06
C PHE A 262 14.20 3.72 -10.73
N LEU A 263 15.41 4.15 -10.33
CA LEU A 263 15.63 4.84 -9.06
C LEU A 263 14.84 6.14 -9.00
N ARG A 264 14.97 6.99 -10.02
CA ARG A 264 14.29 8.29 -10.06
C ARG A 264 12.79 8.14 -10.10
N ARG A 265 12.27 7.17 -10.87
CA ARG A 265 10.82 6.87 -10.90
C ARG A 265 10.30 6.55 -9.51
N GLN A 266 10.93 5.62 -8.78
CA GLN A 266 10.46 5.20 -7.46
C GLN A 266 10.52 6.33 -6.43
N VAL A 267 11.59 7.12 -6.44
CA VAL A 267 11.80 8.19 -5.46
C VAL A 267 10.89 9.39 -5.72
N LEU A 268 10.76 9.84 -6.98
CA LEU A 268 10.00 11.04 -7.33
C LEU A 268 8.48 10.85 -7.16
N THR A 269 7.98 9.64 -7.29
CA THR A 269 6.55 9.32 -7.18
C THR A 269 6.12 8.90 -5.78
N SER A 270 7.05 8.85 -4.84
CA SER A 270 6.83 8.39 -3.46
C SER A 270 7.20 9.46 -2.44
N ARG A 271 6.51 9.45 -1.31
CA ARG A 271 6.77 10.33 -0.18
C ARG A 271 6.82 9.54 1.11
N ASN A 272 7.84 9.78 1.92
CA ASN A 272 7.92 9.24 3.27
C ASN A 272 7.14 10.09 4.28
N ILE A 273 6.59 9.42 5.29
CA ILE A 273 5.93 10.08 6.41
C ILE A 273 6.87 10.02 7.62
N ARG A 274 7.24 11.20 8.13
CA ARG A 274 8.05 11.29 9.34
C ARG A 274 7.26 10.85 10.55
N GLY A 275 7.87 10.00 11.38
CA GLY A 275 7.27 9.53 12.62
C GLY A 275 8.23 8.65 13.42
N GLY A 276 7.73 8.08 14.49
CA GLY A 276 8.45 7.16 15.37
C GLY A 276 7.87 5.75 15.30
N TRP A 277 8.17 4.94 16.31
CA TRP A 277 7.74 3.55 16.42
C TRP A 277 6.22 3.36 16.30
N PHE A 278 5.44 4.32 16.82
CA PHE A 278 3.97 4.28 16.71
C PHE A 278 3.52 4.46 15.26
N THR A 279 4.13 5.39 14.53
CA THR A 279 3.86 5.59 13.09
C THR A 279 4.23 4.34 12.28
N ASP A 280 5.38 3.72 12.60
CA ASP A 280 5.84 2.47 11.97
C ASP A 280 4.84 1.33 12.19
N LEU A 281 4.24 1.25 13.40
CA LEU A 281 3.21 0.27 13.72
C LEU A 281 1.88 0.61 13.01
N ALA A 282 1.42 1.84 13.16
CA ALA A 282 0.13 2.30 12.64
C ALA A 282 0.07 2.25 11.11
N LEU A 283 1.16 2.56 10.42
CA LEU A 283 1.22 2.52 8.95
C LEU A 283 1.87 1.24 8.41
N GLY A 284 2.10 0.23 9.26
CA GLY A 284 2.67 -1.04 8.82
C GLY A 284 4.07 -0.91 8.19
N GLY A 285 4.84 0.13 8.53
CA GLY A 285 6.14 0.43 7.93
C GLY A 285 6.07 1.15 6.58
N LEU A 286 4.86 1.36 6.03
CA LEU A 286 4.66 2.06 4.74
C LEU A 286 4.94 3.56 4.82
N ASN A 287 5.18 4.10 6.02
CA ASN A 287 5.74 5.44 6.19
C ASN A 287 7.16 5.59 5.61
N TYR A 288 7.84 4.49 5.28
CA TYR A 288 9.11 4.43 4.54
C TYR A 288 8.85 4.02 3.08
N GLN A 289 8.01 4.78 2.39
CA GLN A 289 7.50 4.39 1.06
C GLN A 289 8.59 4.38 -0.01
N ILE A 290 9.53 5.31 0.04
CA ILE A 290 10.64 5.38 -0.90
C ILE A 290 11.51 4.13 -0.80
N GLU A 291 11.88 3.73 0.43
CA GLU A 291 12.67 2.53 0.71
C GLU A 291 11.93 1.27 0.26
N HIS A 292 10.63 1.23 0.54
CA HIS A 292 9.76 0.11 0.16
C HIS A 292 9.64 -0.02 -1.36
N HIS A 293 9.47 1.07 -2.09
CA HIS A 293 9.40 1.05 -3.56
C HIS A 293 10.72 0.68 -4.22
N LEU A 294 11.85 1.17 -3.68
CA LEU A 294 13.19 0.80 -4.18
C LEU A 294 13.53 -0.67 -3.89
N PHE A 295 13.14 -1.18 -2.74
CA PHE A 295 13.46 -2.52 -2.26
C PHE A 295 12.24 -3.22 -1.66
N PRO A 296 11.26 -3.63 -2.49
CA PRO A 296 10.00 -4.20 -1.98
C PRO A 296 10.18 -5.44 -1.11
N SER A 297 11.24 -6.24 -1.35
CA SER A 297 11.57 -7.42 -0.55
C SER A 297 12.33 -7.12 0.75
N MET A 298 12.67 -5.85 1.03
CA MET A 298 13.32 -5.47 2.28
C MET A 298 12.35 -5.68 3.45
N PRO A 299 12.71 -6.48 4.47
CA PRO A 299 11.85 -6.68 5.63
C PRO A 299 11.51 -5.36 6.33
N ARG A 300 10.24 -5.20 6.72
CA ARG A 300 9.72 -4.00 7.41
C ARG A 300 10.62 -3.45 8.51
N PRO A 301 11.22 -4.25 9.41
CA PRO A 301 12.12 -3.73 10.46
C PRO A 301 13.39 -3.07 9.92
N ASN A 302 13.77 -3.38 8.66
CA ASN A 302 14.96 -2.83 8.03
C ASN A 302 14.68 -1.53 7.28
N LEU A 303 13.42 -1.21 6.92
CA LEU A 303 13.07 0.02 6.20
C LEU A 303 13.54 1.27 6.96
N ARG A 304 13.23 1.37 8.26
CA ARG A 304 13.72 2.47 9.09
C ARG A 304 15.23 2.57 9.13
N ARG A 305 15.92 1.42 9.15
CA ARG A 305 17.40 1.35 9.19
C ARG A 305 18.03 1.74 7.86
N SER A 306 17.33 1.51 6.75
CA SER A 306 17.82 1.83 5.40
C SER A 306 17.64 3.30 5.03
N GLN A 307 16.70 4.00 5.68
CA GLN A 307 16.36 5.39 5.38
C GLN A 307 17.56 6.35 5.35
N PRO A 308 18.47 6.38 6.36
CA PRO A 308 19.61 7.29 6.32
C PRO A 308 20.55 7.02 5.15
N LEU A 309 20.80 5.76 4.81
CA LEU A 309 21.63 5.36 3.69
C LEU A 309 21.02 5.79 2.36
N ILE A 310 19.71 5.55 2.17
CA ILE A 310 19.00 5.86 0.92
C ILE A 310 18.84 7.37 0.75
N SER A 311 18.48 8.09 1.81
CA SER A 311 18.34 9.55 1.76
C SER A 311 19.66 10.24 1.46
N GLU A 312 20.77 9.77 2.05
CA GLU A 312 22.11 10.29 1.77
C GLU A 312 22.55 10.00 0.33
N PHE A 313 22.27 8.79 -0.16
CA PHE A 313 22.54 8.44 -1.57
C PHE A 313 21.75 9.37 -2.52
N CYS A 314 20.46 9.60 -2.25
CA CYS A 314 19.65 10.52 -3.05
C CYS A 314 20.21 11.94 -3.03
N ARG A 315 20.67 12.43 -1.87
CA ARG A 315 21.30 13.74 -1.74
C ARG A 315 22.59 13.86 -2.57
N GLN A 316 23.44 12.83 -2.55
CA GLN A 316 24.69 12.79 -3.31
C GLN A 316 24.49 12.75 -4.83
N HIS A 317 23.35 12.20 -5.29
CA HIS A 317 23.00 12.06 -6.70
C HIS A 317 21.93 13.05 -7.17
N GLU A 318 21.67 14.10 -6.36
CA GLU A 318 20.70 15.16 -6.66
C GLU A 318 19.29 14.65 -6.98
N VAL A 319 18.89 13.53 -6.35
CA VAL A 319 17.53 12.99 -6.49
C VAL A 319 16.65 13.55 -5.37
N PRO A 320 15.58 14.29 -5.67
CA PRO A 320 14.70 14.87 -4.67
C PRO A 320 14.05 13.79 -3.79
N TYR A 321 14.38 13.77 -2.49
CA TYR A 321 13.87 12.82 -1.53
C TYR A 321 12.80 13.48 -0.65
N CYS A 322 11.52 13.14 -0.89
CA CYS A 322 10.38 13.82 -0.28
C CYS A 322 10.00 13.21 1.08
N GLN A 323 9.95 14.04 2.12
CA GLN A 323 9.45 13.66 3.44
C GLN A 323 8.50 14.72 4.00
N ALA A 324 7.39 14.28 4.60
CA ALA A 324 6.44 15.18 5.26
C ALA A 324 5.94 14.58 6.58
N SER A 325 5.30 15.40 7.43
CA SER A 325 4.50 14.88 8.54
C SER A 325 3.23 14.20 8.00
N LEU A 326 2.58 13.35 8.80
CA LEU A 326 1.33 12.71 8.42
C LEU A 326 0.27 13.74 7.98
N PHE A 327 0.04 14.77 8.80
CA PHE A 327 -0.91 15.84 8.47
C PHE A 327 -0.47 16.66 7.26
N GLY A 328 0.83 16.94 7.13
CA GLY A 328 1.38 17.63 5.97
C GLY A 328 1.21 16.83 4.67
N SER A 329 1.36 15.51 4.72
CA SER A 329 1.11 14.61 3.58
C SER A 329 -0.34 14.64 3.15
N TYR A 330 -1.28 14.55 4.11
CA TYR A 330 -2.71 14.66 3.78
C TYR A 330 -3.08 16.03 3.26
N ALA A 331 -2.55 17.11 3.84
CA ALA A 331 -2.80 18.46 3.33
C ALA A 331 -2.34 18.63 1.88
N GLN A 332 -1.19 18.02 1.51
CA GLN A 332 -0.71 18.01 0.12
C GLN A 332 -1.61 17.17 -0.78
N ALA A 333 -1.99 15.95 -0.34
CA ALA A 333 -2.87 15.07 -1.09
C ALA A 333 -4.23 15.70 -1.36
N LEU A 334 -4.85 16.31 -0.33
CA LEU A 334 -6.17 16.95 -0.47
C LEU A 334 -6.11 18.22 -1.32
N ARG A 335 -5.05 19.03 -1.20
CA ARG A 335 -4.85 20.19 -2.10
C ARG A 335 -4.71 19.75 -3.55
N TYR A 336 -3.95 18.70 -3.81
CA TYR A 336 -3.81 18.14 -5.14
C TYR A 336 -5.16 17.65 -5.69
N LEU A 337 -5.89 16.85 -4.92
CA LEU A 337 -7.21 16.35 -5.31
C LEU A 337 -8.20 17.52 -5.55
N HIS A 338 -8.14 18.58 -4.75
CA HIS A 338 -8.95 19.78 -4.98
C HIS A 338 -8.60 20.45 -6.30
N ALA A 339 -7.31 20.68 -6.55
CA ALA A 339 -6.84 21.34 -7.77
C ALA A 339 -7.19 20.54 -9.03
N VAL A 340 -7.02 19.20 -9.01
CA VAL A 340 -7.47 18.32 -10.11
C VAL A 340 -8.98 18.38 -10.30
N GLY A 341 -9.74 18.34 -9.22
CA GLY A 341 -11.21 18.34 -9.28
C GLY A 341 -11.80 19.65 -9.78
N THR A 342 -11.15 20.76 -9.49
CA THR A 342 -11.56 22.12 -9.93
C THR A 342 -10.85 22.59 -11.20
N GLN A 343 -9.93 21.77 -11.74
CA GLN A 343 -9.11 22.10 -12.91
C GLN A 343 -8.30 23.40 -12.71
N SER A 344 -7.78 23.60 -11.51
CA SER A 344 -6.98 24.78 -11.12
C SER A 344 -5.48 24.48 -10.98
N LEU A 345 -5.00 23.45 -11.69
CA LEU A 345 -3.58 23.10 -11.81
C LEU A 345 -2.90 23.90 -12.93
#